data_862b799e9eececf9c567d20a8ebc724d
#
_entry.id   862b799e9eececf9c567d20a8ebc724d
#
_cell.length_a   1.000
_cell.length_b   1.000
_cell.length_c   1.000
_cell.angle_alpha   90.00
_cell.angle_beta   90.00
_cell.angle_gamma   90.00
#
_symmetry.space_group_name_H-M   'P 1'
#
loop_
_entity.id
_entity.type
_entity.pdbx_description
1 polymer ?
#
loop_
_entity_poly.entity_id
_entity_poly.type
_entity_poly.pdbx_seq_one_letter_code
_entity_poly.pdbx_strand_id
1 'polypeptide(L)'
;VAIGTTSGTGTEVTSFSVITEDDTKIKYPIADFEITPDIAIVDTKIPLSMSQVLTADSGMDALTHSIEAYVATAHTDLTDCLALKSAQMVFENLEDSCNGSSEARKQVHVGQDMAGMSFSNALLGIVHSLAHKVGVNYGITHGRCNAIMLPYVIEYNSLVAADRFADIADALGLSGATDKQKVNALVRAIKDLNASIGIPVSYQAAGVDENVYKETLDVLAEAACGDPCTLFNPRETKVEDMKKIMACCYYGQDVNF
;
A
#
# COMPACT_ATOMS: atom_id res chain seq x y z
N VAL A 1 -9.26 7.04 -23.18
CA VAL A 1 -9.94 7.73 -22.07
C VAL A 1 -10.22 6.72 -20.97
N ALA A 2 -9.83 7.02 -19.72
CA ALA A 2 -10.15 6.21 -18.55
C ALA A 2 -10.91 7.04 -17.51
N ILE A 3 -11.79 6.36 -16.77
CA ILE A 3 -12.59 6.96 -15.70
C ILE A 3 -12.49 6.05 -14.49
N GLY A 4 -11.84 6.51 -13.41
CA GLY A 4 -11.69 5.74 -12.18
C GLY A 4 -13.04 5.45 -11.52
N THR A 5 -13.26 4.18 -11.15
CA THR A 5 -14.50 3.75 -10.48
C THR A 5 -14.30 3.38 -9.01
N THR A 6 -13.05 3.25 -8.58
CA THR A 6 -12.64 3.05 -7.19
C THR A 6 -11.61 4.11 -6.79
N SER A 7 -11.39 4.26 -5.50
CA SER A 7 -10.43 5.25 -4.96
C SER A 7 -9.23 4.54 -4.36
N GLY A 8 -8.40 3.92 -5.20
CA GLY A 8 -7.26 3.12 -4.74
C GLY A 8 -6.15 2.97 -5.78
N THR A 9 -6.48 2.42 -6.94
CA THR A 9 -5.51 1.94 -7.91
C THR A 9 -4.84 3.01 -8.77
N GLY A 10 -5.45 4.21 -8.94
CA GLY A 10 -4.94 5.23 -9.85
C GLY A 10 -4.80 4.78 -11.30
N THR A 11 -5.55 3.76 -11.69
CA THR A 11 -5.40 3.08 -13.00
C THR A 11 -5.59 4.04 -14.19
N GLU A 12 -6.35 5.12 -14.00
CA GLU A 12 -6.61 6.15 -15.00
C GLU A 12 -5.40 7.02 -15.33
N VAL A 13 -4.37 7.00 -14.49
CA VAL A 13 -3.15 7.82 -14.62
C VAL A 13 -1.86 6.98 -14.60
N THR A 14 -1.95 5.66 -14.68
CA THR A 14 -0.79 4.77 -14.55
C THR A 14 -0.52 3.97 -15.82
N SER A 15 0.72 3.51 -15.96
CA SER A 15 1.22 2.66 -17.05
C SER A 15 1.22 1.17 -16.68
N PHE A 16 0.37 0.75 -15.74
CA PHE A 16 0.33 -0.62 -15.22
C PHE A 16 -1.01 -1.29 -15.47
N SER A 17 -0.95 -2.58 -15.80
CA SER A 17 -2.11 -3.48 -15.83
C SER A 17 -1.71 -4.80 -15.18
N VAL A 18 -2.53 -5.32 -14.26
CA VAL A 18 -2.27 -6.61 -13.63
C VAL A 18 -3.30 -7.62 -14.12
N ILE A 19 -2.85 -8.61 -14.85
CA ILE A 19 -3.70 -9.68 -15.41
C ILE A 19 -3.49 -10.94 -14.60
N THR A 20 -4.58 -11.58 -14.17
CA THR A 20 -4.53 -12.88 -13.52
C THR A 20 -4.78 -13.96 -14.56
N GLU A 21 -3.86 -14.92 -14.67
CA GLU A 21 -4.06 -16.10 -15.50
C GLU A 21 -5.04 -17.07 -14.82
N ASP A 22 -6.09 -17.44 -15.51
CA ASP A 22 -7.19 -18.20 -14.91
C ASP A 22 -6.80 -19.62 -14.46
N ASP A 23 -5.88 -20.26 -15.17
CA ASP A 23 -5.48 -21.65 -14.89
C ASP A 23 -4.50 -21.74 -13.71
N THR A 24 -3.50 -20.88 -13.68
CA THR A 24 -2.42 -20.90 -12.67
C THR A 24 -2.68 -19.99 -11.49
N LYS A 25 -3.65 -19.06 -11.61
CA LYS A 25 -3.91 -17.97 -10.65
C LYS A 25 -2.71 -17.04 -10.42
N ILE A 26 -1.74 -17.06 -11.33
CA ILE A 26 -0.58 -16.16 -11.28
C ILE A 26 -0.99 -14.78 -11.78
N LYS A 27 -0.58 -13.76 -11.05
CA LYS A 27 -0.73 -12.35 -11.45
C LYS A 27 0.50 -11.88 -12.20
N TYR A 28 0.28 -11.40 -13.42
CA TYR A 28 1.31 -10.81 -14.27
C TYR A 28 1.16 -9.30 -14.30
N PRO A 29 2.06 -8.55 -13.66
CA PRO A 29 2.11 -7.10 -13.82
C PRO A 29 2.67 -6.79 -15.22
N ILE A 30 1.88 -6.10 -16.00
CA ILE A 30 2.30 -5.55 -17.30
C ILE A 30 2.57 -4.08 -17.09
N ALA A 31 3.74 -3.61 -17.49
CA ALA A 31 4.14 -2.22 -17.43
C ALA A 31 4.60 -1.76 -18.81
N ASP A 32 3.89 -0.79 -19.40
CA ASP A 32 4.25 -0.17 -20.66
C ASP A 32 3.65 1.23 -20.74
N PHE A 33 4.41 2.21 -21.17
CA PHE A 33 3.91 3.59 -21.33
C PHE A 33 2.78 3.68 -22.35
N GLU A 34 2.73 2.79 -23.33
CA GLU A 34 1.68 2.74 -24.36
C GLU A 34 0.29 2.38 -23.80
N ILE A 35 0.21 1.76 -22.61
CA ILE A 35 -1.07 1.47 -21.95
C ILE A 35 -1.56 2.62 -21.05
N THR A 36 -0.76 3.67 -20.87
CA THR A 36 -1.18 4.85 -20.13
C THR A 36 -2.34 5.54 -20.85
N PRO A 37 -3.48 5.80 -20.20
CA PRO A 37 -4.58 6.49 -20.84
C PRO A 37 -4.20 7.91 -21.29
N ASP A 38 -4.58 8.30 -22.50
CA ASP A 38 -4.34 9.67 -23.03
C ASP A 38 -5.16 10.73 -22.26
N ILE A 39 -6.29 10.34 -21.71
CA ILE A 39 -7.19 11.23 -20.96
C ILE A 39 -7.71 10.47 -19.73
N ALA A 40 -7.44 11.01 -18.56
CA ALA A 40 -8.05 10.57 -17.30
C ALA A 40 -9.20 11.52 -16.92
N ILE A 41 -10.34 10.96 -16.53
CA ILE A 41 -11.48 11.72 -15.99
C ILE A 41 -11.67 11.33 -14.52
N VAL A 42 -11.41 12.26 -13.64
CA VAL A 42 -11.57 12.10 -12.19
C VAL A 42 -12.94 12.62 -11.78
N ASP A 43 -13.97 11.74 -11.86
CA ASP A 43 -15.32 12.10 -11.44
C ASP A 43 -15.57 11.65 -9.98
N THR A 44 -15.46 12.60 -9.08
CA THR A 44 -15.64 12.38 -7.64
C THR A 44 -17.05 11.92 -7.22
N LYS A 45 -18.00 11.83 -8.13
CA LYS A 45 -19.35 11.30 -7.86
C LYS A 45 -19.40 9.77 -7.97
N ILE A 46 -18.58 9.19 -8.84
CA ILE A 46 -18.59 7.74 -9.08
C ILE A 46 -18.27 6.94 -7.80
N PRO A 47 -17.18 7.25 -7.06
CA PRO A 47 -16.83 6.48 -5.86
C PRO A 47 -17.81 6.66 -4.70
N LEU A 48 -18.79 7.56 -4.77
CA LEU A 48 -19.79 7.73 -3.70
C LEU A 48 -20.62 6.47 -3.47
N SER A 49 -20.72 5.58 -4.45
CA SER A 49 -21.45 4.30 -4.36
C SER A 49 -20.65 3.15 -3.76
N MET A 50 -19.35 3.34 -3.48
CA MET A 50 -18.50 2.29 -2.90
C MET A 50 -18.98 1.90 -1.51
N SER A 51 -18.99 0.59 -1.22
CA SER A 51 -19.25 0.09 0.14
C SER A 51 -18.14 0.52 1.11
N GLN A 52 -18.45 0.49 2.41
CA GLN A 52 -17.46 0.81 3.45
C GLN A 52 -16.21 -0.07 3.35
N VAL A 53 -16.38 -1.38 3.17
CA VAL A 53 -15.26 -2.33 3.04
C VAL A 53 -14.39 -2.01 1.82
N LEU A 54 -15.02 -1.76 0.65
CA LEU A 54 -14.27 -1.40 -0.56
C LEU A 54 -13.56 -0.05 -0.39
N THR A 55 -14.19 0.92 0.29
CA THR A 55 -13.57 2.22 0.59
C THR A 55 -12.34 2.07 1.49
N ALA A 56 -12.43 1.25 2.53
CA ALA A 56 -11.32 0.97 3.43
C ALA A 56 -10.15 0.29 2.69
N ASP A 57 -10.45 -0.81 2.00
CA ASP A 57 -9.42 -1.59 1.30
C ASP A 57 -8.72 -0.75 0.21
N SER A 58 -9.49 -0.05 -0.65
CA SER A 58 -8.91 0.74 -1.73
C SER A 58 -8.22 2.02 -1.23
N GLY A 59 -8.74 2.67 -0.21
CA GLY A 59 -8.10 3.85 0.37
C GLY A 59 -6.77 3.53 1.05
N MET A 60 -6.68 2.39 1.74
CA MET A 60 -5.40 1.92 2.29
C MET A 60 -4.42 1.49 1.21
N ASP A 61 -4.90 1.00 0.07
CA ASP A 61 -4.08 0.75 -1.12
C ASP A 61 -3.45 2.06 -1.62
N ALA A 62 -4.27 3.11 -1.78
CA ALA A 62 -3.78 4.45 -2.16
C ALA A 62 -2.77 5.04 -1.17
N LEU A 63 -3.00 4.85 0.15
CA LEU A 63 -2.05 5.28 1.17
C LEU A 63 -0.72 4.51 1.06
N THR A 64 -0.80 3.20 0.81
CA THR A 64 0.38 2.36 0.62
C THR A 64 1.16 2.76 -0.64
N HIS A 65 0.46 3.02 -1.76
CA HIS A 65 1.07 3.57 -2.97
C HIS A 65 1.86 4.84 -2.69
N SER A 66 1.26 5.78 -1.95
CA SER A 66 1.90 7.05 -1.61
C SER A 66 3.15 6.85 -0.75
N ILE A 67 3.05 6.04 0.29
CA ILE A 67 4.16 5.80 1.23
C ILE A 67 5.30 5.06 0.53
N GLU A 68 5.01 3.99 -0.22
CA GLU A 68 6.04 3.24 -0.92
C GLU A 68 6.69 4.05 -2.04
N ALA A 69 5.91 4.81 -2.83
CA ALA A 69 6.45 5.69 -3.86
C ALA A 69 7.38 6.75 -3.28
N TYR A 70 7.06 7.32 -2.12
CA TYR A 70 7.91 8.30 -1.44
C TYR A 70 9.25 7.71 -1.03
N VAL A 71 9.29 6.50 -0.49
CA VAL A 71 10.53 5.87 -0.01
C VAL A 71 11.24 5.01 -1.06
N ALA A 72 10.65 4.80 -2.24
CA ALA A 72 11.23 4.01 -3.32
C ALA A 72 12.56 4.59 -3.81
N THR A 73 13.48 3.74 -4.23
CA THR A 73 14.81 4.18 -4.72
C THR A 73 14.78 4.96 -6.03
N ALA A 74 13.67 4.87 -6.79
CA ALA A 74 13.45 5.61 -8.04
C ALA A 74 12.66 6.92 -7.85
N HIS A 75 12.45 7.37 -6.62
CA HIS A 75 11.77 8.63 -6.32
C HIS A 75 12.48 9.85 -6.91
N THR A 76 11.75 10.91 -7.10
CA THR A 76 12.22 12.23 -7.55
C THR A 76 11.47 13.33 -6.79
N ASP A 77 11.98 14.57 -6.81
CA ASP A 77 11.29 15.70 -6.17
C ASP A 77 9.83 15.85 -6.65
N LEU A 78 9.55 15.55 -7.92
CA LEU A 78 8.19 15.61 -8.47
C LEU A 78 7.29 14.51 -7.91
N THR A 79 7.79 13.27 -7.86
CA THR A 79 7.03 12.15 -7.29
C THR A 79 6.83 12.31 -5.80
N ASP A 80 7.81 12.87 -5.10
CA ASP A 80 7.76 13.15 -3.66
C ASP A 80 6.65 14.15 -3.30
N CYS A 81 6.54 15.25 -4.05
CA CYS A 81 5.46 16.22 -3.85
C CYS A 81 4.07 15.59 -3.99
N LEU A 82 3.88 14.72 -5.00
CA LEU A 82 2.63 14.02 -5.24
C LEU A 82 2.35 12.99 -4.13
N ALA A 83 3.36 12.19 -3.77
CA ALA A 83 3.26 11.15 -2.75
C ALA A 83 2.89 11.72 -1.37
N LEU A 84 3.60 12.74 -0.90
CA LEU A 84 3.32 13.37 0.39
C LEU A 84 1.93 14.00 0.43
N LYS A 85 1.55 14.72 -0.64
CA LYS A 85 0.22 15.35 -0.68
C LYS A 85 -0.89 14.30 -0.75
N SER A 86 -0.70 13.23 -1.51
CA SER A 86 -1.62 12.10 -1.55
C SER A 86 -1.75 11.43 -0.18
N ALA A 87 -0.62 11.07 0.45
CA ALA A 87 -0.62 10.45 1.77
C ALA A 87 -1.41 11.27 2.78
N GLN A 88 -1.19 12.62 2.81
CA GLN A 88 -1.94 13.53 3.67
C GLN A 88 -3.45 13.48 3.37
N MET A 89 -3.84 13.64 2.09
CA MET A 89 -5.26 13.68 1.71
C MET A 89 -5.97 12.38 2.04
N VAL A 90 -5.33 11.24 1.78
CA VAL A 90 -5.93 9.94 2.07
C VAL A 90 -6.00 9.71 3.57
N PHE A 91 -4.90 9.92 4.30
CA PHE A 91 -4.83 9.68 5.74
C PHE A 91 -5.86 10.51 6.53
N GLU A 92 -5.95 11.81 6.23
CA GLU A 92 -6.87 12.74 6.92
C GLU A 92 -8.35 12.45 6.64
N ASN A 93 -8.68 11.80 5.52
CA ASN A 93 -10.06 11.68 5.05
C ASN A 93 -10.60 10.24 5.00
N LEU A 94 -9.75 9.20 5.12
CA LEU A 94 -10.16 7.82 4.86
C LEU A 94 -11.19 7.31 5.87
N GLU A 95 -11.01 7.59 7.16
CA GLU A 95 -11.97 7.17 8.19
C GLU A 95 -13.35 7.78 7.96
N ASP A 96 -13.42 9.08 7.75
CA ASP A 96 -14.69 9.78 7.45
C ASP A 96 -15.30 9.31 6.12
N SER A 97 -14.46 9.00 5.12
CA SER A 97 -14.89 8.42 3.86
C SER A 97 -15.55 7.04 4.06
N CYS A 98 -14.97 6.19 4.91
CA CYS A 98 -15.55 4.89 5.29
C CYS A 98 -16.87 5.05 6.06
N ASN A 99 -16.99 6.11 6.86
CA ASN A 99 -18.20 6.44 7.61
C ASN A 99 -19.28 7.15 6.77
N GLY A 100 -19.06 7.32 5.47
CA GLY A 100 -20.06 7.81 4.52
C GLY A 100 -20.00 9.31 4.21
N SER A 101 -18.97 10.04 4.65
CA SER A 101 -18.78 11.44 4.26
C SER A 101 -18.46 11.55 2.77
N SER A 102 -19.37 12.17 2.02
CA SER A 102 -19.18 12.38 0.58
C SER A 102 -18.02 13.33 0.27
N GLU A 103 -17.78 14.30 1.13
CA GLU A 103 -16.67 15.26 0.94
C GLU A 103 -15.32 14.58 1.19
N ALA A 104 -15.19 13.81 2.28
CA ALA A 104 -14.00 13.03 2.55
C ALA A 104 -13.72 12.01 1.43
N ARG A 105 -14.78 11.37 0.89
CA ARG A 105 -14.64 10.43 -0.24
C ARG A 105 -14.10 11.08 -1.50
N LYS A 106 -14.49 12.33 -1.79
CA LYS A 106 -13.92 13.10 -2.90
C LYS A 106 -12.43 13.38 -2.68
N GLN A 107 -12.04 13.74 -1.45
CA GLN A 107 -10.63 13.98 -1.13
C GLN A 107 -9.79 12.71 -1.31
N VAL A 108 -10.26 11.56 -0.82
CA VAL A 108 -9.59 10.26 -1.03
C VAL A 108 -9.49 9.93 -2.52
N HIS A 109 -10.54 10.20 -3.32
CA HIS A 109 -10.53 9.92 -4.76
C HIS A 109 -9.52 10.78 -5.51
N VAL A 110 -9.39 12.07 -5.19
CA VAL A 110 -8.35 12.93 -5.78
C VAL A 110 -6.96 12.52 -5.27
N GLY A 111 -6.85 12.17 -3.98
CA GLY A 111 -5.58 11.70 -3.40
C GLY A 111 -5.05 10.46 -4.10
N GLN A 112 -5.89 9.48 -4.43
CA GLN A 112 -5.46 8.26 -5.11
C GLN A 112 -4.91 8.52 -6.52
N ASP A 113 -5.42 9.51 -7.26
CA ASP A 113 -4.83 9.91 -8.54
C ASP A 113 -3.41 10.45 -8.38
N MET A 114 -3.20 11.27 -7.35
CA MET A 114 -1.85 11.77 -7.03
C MET A 114 -0.91 10.62 -6.66
N ALA A 115 -1.40 9.61 -5.89
CA ALA A 115 -0.65 8.39 -5.63
C ALA A 115 -0.29 7.67 -6.93
N GLY A 116 -1.27 7.52 -7.84
CA GLY A 116 -1.11 6.90 -9.14
C GLY A 116 -0.02 7.57 -9.97
N MET A 117 -0.07 8.90 -10.09
CA MET A 117 0.95 9.68 -10.80
C MET A 117 2.34 9.53 -10.15
N SER A 118 2.40 9.46 -8.81
CA SER A 118 3.65 9.28 -8.10
C SER A 118 4.24 7.89 -8.35
N PHE A 119 3.52 6.82 -8.00
CA PHE A 119 4.09 5.48 -8.08
C PHE A 119 4.30 5.00 -9.52
N SER A 120 3.55 5.51 -10.50
CA SER A 120 3.79 5.20 -11.93
C SER A 120 5.18 5.62 -12.39
N ASN A 121 5.82 6.55 -11.69
CA ASN A 121 7.16 7.05 -11.99
C ASN A 121 8.22 6.65 -10.94
N ALA A 122 7.86 6.63 -9.65
CA ALA A 122 8.77 6.27 -8.55
C ALA A 122 8.84 4.77 -8.30
N LEU A 123 7.85 4.01 -8.80
CA LEU A 123 7.64 2.60 -8.52
C LEU A 123 7.26 2.35 -7.04
N LEU A 124 7.27 1.09 -6.61
CA LEU A 124 6.77 0.66 -5.31
C LEU A 124 7.83 -0.16 -4.55
N GLY A 125 7.44 -0.80 -3.47
CA GLY A 125 8.33 -1.58 -2.61
C GLY A 125 7.77 -2.97 -2.26
N ILE A 126 8.25 -3.51 -1.13
CA ILE A 126 7.96 -4.89 -0.74
C ILE A 126 6.58 -5.10 -0.13
N VAL A 127 5.82 -4.06 0.24
CA VAL A 127 4.41 -4.24 0.61
C VAL A 127 3.66 -4.80 -0.60
N HIS A 128 3.81 -4.14 -1.77
CA HIS A 128 3.18 -4.59 -3.00
C HIS A 128 3.74 -5.92 -3.49
N SER A 129 5.06 -6.13 -3.42
CA SER A 129 5.67 -7.42 -3.77
C SER A 129 5.04 -8.58 -3.02
N LEU A 130 4.83 -8.44 -1.73
CA LEU A 130 4.17 -9.44 -0.89
C LEU A 130 2.67 -9.54 -1.19
N ALA A 131 1.96 -8.41 -1.29
CA ALA A 131 0.51 -8.39 -1.54
C ALA A 131 0.11 -9.08 -2.85
N HIS A 132 0.92 -8.94 -3.90
CA HIS A 132 0.71 -9.64 -5.18
C HIS A 132 0.69 -11.16 -5.02
N LYS A 133 1.40 -11.69 -4.02
CA LYS A 133 1.55 -13.14 -3.81
C LYS A 133 0.57 -13.68 -2.76
N VAL A 134 0.39 -12.96 -1.66
CA VAL A 134 -0.43 -13.48 -0.54
C VAL A 134 -1.93 -13.35 -0.76
N GLY A 135 -2.41 -12.32 -1.44
CA GLY A 135 -3.84 -12.02 -1.56
C GLY A 135 -4.67 -13.17 -2.14
N VAL A 136 -4.20 -13.77 -3.24
CA VAL A 136 -4.88 -14.90 -3.87
C VAL A 136 -4.85 -16.14 -2.98
N ASN A 137 -3.70 -16.43 -2.35
CA ASN A 137 -3.50 -17.62 -1.53
C ASN A 137 -4.27 -17.57 -0.21
N TYR A 138 -4.46 -16.36 0.35
CA TYR A 138 -5.16 -16.17 1.62
C TYR A 138 -6.63 -15.77 1.45
N GLY A 139 -7.09 -15.54 0.20
CA GLY A 139 -8.46 -15.10 -0.07
C GLY A 139 -8.76 -13.69 0.46
N ILE A 140 -7.73 -12.83 0.52
CA ILE A 140 -7.82 -11.47 1.03
C ILE A 140 -7.66 -10.49 -0.14
N THR A 141 -8.43 -9.39 -0.15
CA THR A 141 -8.32 -8.34 -1.17
C THR A 141 -6.94 -7.70 -1.16
N HIS A 142 -6.49 -7.23 -2.32
CA HIS A 142 -5.15 -6.64 -2.48
C HIS A 142 -4.91 -5.47 -1.52
N GLY A 143 -5.81 -4.48 -1.48
CA GLY A 143 -5.66 -3.32 -0.61
C GLY A 143 -5.67 -3.68 0.88
N ARG A 144 -6.44 -4.71 1.28
CA ARG A 144 -6.41 -5.22 2.65
C ARG A 144 -5.10 -5.92 2.98
N CYS A 145 -4.50 -6.63 2.02
CA CYS A 145 -3.16 -7.19 2.18
C CYS A 145 -2.13 -6.08 2.41
N ASN A 146 -2.16 -5.05 1.57
CA ASN A 146 -1.29 -3.88 1.72
C ASN A 146 -1.47 -3.22 3.09
N ALA A 147 -2.70 -2.99 3.52
CA ALA A 147 -3.03 -2.36 4.80
C ALA A 147 -2.48 -3.12 6.01
N ILE A 148 -2.60 -4.46 6.00
CA ILE A 148 -2.07 -5.32 7.08
C ILE A 148 -0.54 -5.25 7.12
N MET A 149 0.13 -5.29 5.96
CA MET A 149 1.60 -5.36 5.89
C MET A 149 2.29 -4.03 6.09
N LEU A 150 1.66 -2.93 5.68
CA LEU A 150 2.29 -1.61 5.65
C LEU A 150 3.01 -1.22 6.94
N PRO A 151 2.42 -1.30 8.15
CA PRO A 151 3.11 -0.92 9.38
C PRO A 151 4.38 -1.76 9.64
N TYR A 152 4.37 -3.06 9.34
CA TYR A 152 5.52 -3.95 9.54
C TYR A 152 6.64 -3.66 8.55
N VAL A 153 6.31 -3.34 7.31
CA VAL A 153 7.29 -2.99 6.28
C VAL A 153 7.90 -1.61 6.57
N ILE A 154 7.13 -0.65 7.11
CA ILE A 154 7.70 0.62 7.59
C ILE A 154 8.73 0.36 8.69
N GLU A 155 8.42 -0.48 9.68
CA GLU A 155 9.38 -0.86 10.73
C GLU A 155 10.65 -1.47 10.13
N TYR A 156 10.53 -2.39 9.16
CA TYR A 156 11.66 -3.02 8.48
C TYR A 156 12.52 -2.02 7.69
N ASN A 157 11.89 -1.19 6.86
CA ASN A 157 12.57 -0.24 5.99
C ASN A 157 13.15 0.96 6.74
N SER A 158 12.61 1.30 7.91
CA SER A 158 13.06 2.44 8.72
C SER A 158 14.51 2.33 9.21
N LEU A 159 15.11 1.14 9.16
CA LEU A 159 16.53 0.98 9.48
C LEU A 159 17.47 1.68 8.48
N VAL A 160 16.98 1.97 7.26
CA VAL A 160 17.77 2.62 6.21
C VAL A 160 17.15 3.91 5.68
N ALA A 161 15.86 4.15 5.91
CA ALA A 161 15.09 5.28 5.39
C ALA A 161 14.29 6.00 6.49
N ALA A 162 14.83 6.07 7.72
CA ALA A 162 14.13 6.68 8.84
C ALA A 162 13.78 8.16 8.60
N ASP A 163 14.65 8.89 7.95
CA ASP A 163 14.47 10.29 7.55
C ASP A 163 13.26 10.45 6.62
N ARG A 164 13.15 9.61 5.59
CA ARG A 164 12.04 9.64 4.64
C ARG A 164 10.69 9.33 5.32
N PHE A 165 10.65 8.35 6.21
CA PHE A 165 9.44 8.06 6.99
C PHE A 165 9.14 9.16 8.02
N ALA A 166 10.14 9.86 8.54
CA ALA A 166 9.95 11.02 9.40
C ALA A 166 9.32 12.19 8.64
N ASP A 167 9.70 12.42 7.38
CA ASP A 167 9.07 13.42 6.51
C ASP A 167 7.59 13.11 6.28
N ILE A 168 7.24 11.83 6.05
CA ILE A 168 5.84 11.40 5.95
C ILE A 168 5.11 11.69 7.27
N ALA A 169 5.70 11.35 8.41
CA ALA A 169 5.09 11.63 9.71
C ALA A 169 4.83 13.13 9.91
N ASP A 170 5.79 13.98 9.54
CA ASP A 170 5.64 15.44 9.60
C ASP A 170 4.51 15.93 8.67
N ALA A 171 4.42 15.39 7.44
CA ALA A 171 3.36 15.74 6.50
C ALA A 171 1.96 15.34 7.01
N LEU A 172 1.87 14.26 7.80
CA LEU A 172 0.64 13.82 8.46
C LEU A 172 0.38 14.52 9.80
N GLY A 173 1.21 15.50 10.20
CA GLY A 173 1.07 16.23 11.47
C GLY A 173 1.42 15.41 12.72
N LEU A 174 2.13 14.30 12.57
CA LEU A 174 2.52 13.43 13.67
C LEU A 174 3.78 13.96 14.36
N SER A 175 3.83 13.88 15.70
CA SER A 175 4.90 14.49 16.49
C SER A 175 5.96 13.47 16.92
N GLY A 176 7.23 13.90 16.93
CA GLY A 176 8.38 13.16 17.45
C GLY A 176 9.62 14.05 17.50
N ALA A 177 10.46 13.90 18.54
CA ALA A 177 11.68 14.69 18.67
C ALA A 177 12.86 14.14 17.83
N THR A 178 12.75 12.91 17.38
CA THR A 178 13.75 12.22 16.53
C THR A 178 13.04 11.46 15.43
N ASP A 179 13.74 11.15 14.33
CA ASP A 179 13.20 10.37 13.22
C ASP A 179 12.62 9.03 13.70
N LYS A 180 13.32 8.33 14.60
CA LYS A 180 12.82 7.11 15.21
C LYS A 180 11.48 7.29 15.94
N GLN A 181 11.32 8.41 16.67
CA GLN A 181 10.04 8.69 17.35
C GLN A 181 8.93 9.02 16.35
N LYS A 182 9.24 9.75 15.27
CA LYS A 182 8.32 10.04 14.17
C LYS A 182 7.91 8.77 13.43
N VAL A 183 8.85 7.88 13.11
CA VAL A 183 8.57 6.56 12.52
C VAL A 183 7.62 5.75 13.43
N ASN A 184 7.90 5.69 14.73
CA ASN A 184 7.02 4.98 15.67
C ASN A 184 5.62 5.61 15.74
N ALA A 185 5.52 6.93 15.64
CA ALA A 185 4.24 7.64 15.59
C ALA A 185 3.48 7.31 14.29
N LEU A 186 4.18 7.27 13.15
CA LEU A 186 3.61 6.88 11.86
C LEU A 186 3.07 5.44 11.87
N VAL A 187 3.87 4.49 12.35
CA VAL A 187 3.46 3.08 12.47
C VAL A 187 2.20 2.95 13.34
N ARG A 188 2.18 3.64 14.49
CA ARG A 188 1.02 3.63 15.38
C ARG A 188 -0.20 4.24 14.70
N ALA A 189 -0.06 5.40 14.08
CA ALA A 189 -1.15 6.10 13.41
C ALA A 189 -1.79 5.24 12.29
N ILE A 190 -0.97 4.49 11.53
CA ILE A 190 -1.47 3.55 10.50
C ILE A 190 -2.18 2.36 11.16
N LYS A 191 -1.63 1.79 12.24
CA LYS A 191 -2.30 0.70 12.99
C LYS A 191 -3.64 1.18 13.56
N ASP A 192 -3.71 2.40 14.09
CA ASP A 192 -4.94 3.00 14.63
C ASP A 192 -5.97 3.28 13.53
N LEU A 193 -5.54 3.81 12.37
CA LEU A 193 -6.41 4.00 11.20
C LEU A 193 -6.96 2.65 10.70
N ASN A 194 -6.12 1.62 10.56
CA ASN A 194 -6.57 0.28 10.19
C ASN A 194 -7.67 -0.24 11.14
N ALA A 195 -7.47 -0.08 12.44
CA ALA A 195 -8.44 -0.51 13.45
C ALA A 195 -9.77 0.26 13.34
N SER A 196 -9.73 1.59 13.12
CA SER A 196 -10.94 2.43 13.02
C SER A 196 -11.79 2.09 11.79
N ILE A 197 -11.18 1.64 10.69
CA ILE A 197 -11.86 1.27 9.43
C ILE A 197 -12.10 -0.24 9.27
N GLY A 198 -11.84 -1.04 10.32
CA GLY A 198 -12.15 -2.47 10.38
C GLY A 198 -11.16 -3.37 9.61
N ILE A 199 -9.89 -2.95 9.51
CA ILE A 199 -8.82 -3.78 8.95
C ILE A 199 -8.13 -4.51 10.09
N PRO A 200 -7.98 -5.85 10.01
CA PRO A 200 -7.32 -6.65 11.04
C PRO A 200 -5.84 -6.31 11.20
N VAL A 201 -5.33 -6.44 12.43
CA VAL A 201 -3.92 -6.16 12.74
C VAL A 201 -2.95 -7.18 12.13
N SER A 202 -3.43 -8.37 11.76
CA SER A 202 -2.60 -9.47 11.23
C SER A 202 -3.40 -10.39 10.34
N TYR A 203 -2.72 -11.24 9.58
CA TYR A 203 -3.39 -12.28 8.77
C TYR A 203 -4.08 -13.33 9.63
N GLN A 204 -3.51 -13.67 10.79
CA GLN A 204 -4.18 -14.56 11.76
C GLN A 204 -5.50 -13.93 12.25
N ALA A 205 -5.50 -12.65 12.60
CA ALA A 205 -6.71 -11.93 12.98
C ALA A 205 -7.71 -11.78 11.82
N ALA A 206 -7.24 -11.79 10.57
CA ALA A 206 -8.06 -11.82 9.37
C ALA A 206 -8.68 -13.21 9.09
N GLY A 207 -8.32 -14.24 9.87
CA GLY A 207 -8.86 -15.59 9.74
C GLY A 207 -8.08 -16.50 8.78
N VAL A 208 -6.87 -16.13 8.39
CA VAL A 208 -6.01 -17.00 7.57
C VAL A 208 -5.57 -18.22 8.39
N ASP A 209 -5.82 -19.42 7.86
CA ASP A 209 -5.44 -20.67 8.51
C ASP A 209 -3.92 -20.81 8.64
N GLU A 210 -3.45 -21.24 9.82
CA GLU A 210 -2.02 -21.34 10.10
C GLU A 210 -1.31 -22.40 9.24
N ASN A 211 -2.02 -23.46 8.84
CA ASN A 211 -1.43 -24.49 7.97
C ASN A 211 -1.24 -23.90 6.56
N VAL A 212 -2.23 -23.15 6.03
CA VAL A 212 -2.11 -22.47 4.74
C VAL A 212 -0.92 -21.50 4.77
N TYR A 213 -0.77 -20.71 5.86
CA TYR A 213 0.37 -19.81 6.01
C TYR A 213 1.70 -20.58 6.00
N LYS A 214 1.83 -21.65 6.79
CA LYS A 214 3.07 -22.44 6.89
C LYS A 214 3.43 -23.16 5.60
N GLU A 215 2.45 -23.71 4.90
CA GLU A 215 2.64 -24.44 3.64
C GLU A 215 3.06 -23.52 2.50
N THR A 216 2.60 -22.26 2.51
CA THR A 216 2.85 -21.30 1.43
C THR A 216 4.02 -20.36 1.68
N LEU A 217 4.50 -20.23 2.93
CA LEU A 217 5.49 -19.22 3.35
C LEU A 217 6.73 -19.18 2.45
N ASP A 218 7.36 -20.33 2.20
CA ASP A 218 8.61 -20.39 1.45
C ASP A 218 8.40 -19.98 -0.01
N VAL A 219 7.36 -20.49 -0.65
CA VAL A 219 7.06 -20.23 -2.06
C VAL A 219 6.65 -18.77 -2.27
N LEU A 220 5.82 -18.22 -1.38
CA LEU A 220 5.37 -16.84 -1.50
C LEU A 220 6.49 -15.84 -1.21
N ALA A 221 7.37 -16.12 -0.24
CA ALA A 221 8.53 -15.28 0.06
C ALA A 221 9.53 -15.25 -1.10
N GLU A 222 9.81 -16.40 -1.73
CA GLU A 222 10.67 -16.47 -2.91
C GLU A 222 10.06 -15.73 -4.10
N ALA A 223 8.76 -15.93 -4.36
CA ALA A 223 8.04 -15.24 -5.43
C ALA A 223 7.96 -13.72 -5.21
N ALA A 224 7.81 -13.27 -3.96
CA ALA A 224 7.83 -11.84 -3.64
C ALA A 224 9.23 -11.23 -3.79
N CYS A 225 10.28 -11.96 -3.43
CA CYS A 225 11.66 -11.51 -3.64
C CYS A 225 11.98 -11.31 -5.14
N GLY A 226 11.37 -12.07 -6.02
CA GLY A 226 11.47 -11.95 -7.48
C GLY A 226 10.49 -10.95 -8.12
N ASP A 227 9.65 -10.29 -7.34
CA ASP A 227 8.70 -9.29 -7.85
C ASP A 227 9.42 -7.99 -8.27
N PRO A 228 9.06 -7.36 -9.40
CA PRO A 228 9.69 -6.11 -9.84
C PRO A 228 9.68 -4.99 -8.80
N CYS A 229 8.65 -4.89 -7.96
CA CYS A 229 8.58 -3.86 -6.92
C CYS A 229 9.70 -4.00 -5.88
N THR A 230 10.19 -5.22 -5.61
CA THR A 230 11.28 -5.46 -4.67
C THR A 230 12.57 -4.73 -5.05
N LEU A 231 12.82 -4.52 -6.34
CA LEU A 231 14.01 -3.84 -6.84
C LEU A 231 14.09 -2.36 -6.40
N PHE A 232 12.95 -1.75 -6.10
CA PHE A 232 12.85 -0.33 -5.76
C PHE A 232 12.62 -0.08 -4.26
N ASN A 233 12.56 -1.16 -3.48
CA ASN A 233 12.47 -1.03 -2.03
C ASN A 233 13.73 -0.36 -1.46
N PRO A 234 13.63 0.58 -0.50
CA PRO A 234 14.79 1.31 0.01
C PRO A 234 15.81 0.41 0.71
N ARG A 235 15.37 -0.69 1.32
CA ARG A 235 16.23 -1.69 1.97
C ARG A 235 16.34 -2.94 1.10
N GLU A 236 17.58 -3.36 0.80
CA GLU A 236 17.81 -4.65 0.14
C GLU A 236 17.15 -5.78 0.97
N THR A 237 16.37 -6.62 0.31
CA THR A 237 15.54 -7.62 0.97
C THR A 237 15.80 -9.00 0.37
N LYS A 238 16.14 -9.97 1.21
CA LYS A 238 16.39 -11.35 0.83
C LYS A 238 15.17 -12.22 1.16
N VAL A 239 15.11 -13.42 0.61
CA VAL A 239 14.03 -14.40 0.87
C VAL A 239 13.82 -14.63 2.37
N GLU A 240 14.90 -14.75 3.14
CA GLU A 240 14.81 -14.94 4.59
C GLU A 240 14.22 -13.71 5.33
N ASP A 241 14.46 -12.51 4.82
CA ASP A 241 13.85 -11.29 5.38
C ASP A 241 12.36 -11.25 5.04
N MET A 242 11.97 -11.60 3.80
CA MET A 242 10.57 -11.74 3.41
C MET A 242 9.81 -12.72 4.30
N LYS A 243 10.40 -13.90 4.58
CA LYS A 243 9.81 -14.88 5.51
C LYS A 243 9.58 -14.31 6.90
N LYS A 244 10.56 -13.59 7.44
CA LYS A 244 10.44 -12.96 8.77
C LYS A 244 9.39 -11.86 8.79
N ILE A 245 9.34 -11.00 7.74
CA ILE A 245 8.30 -9.98 7.60
C ILE A 245 6.92 -10.63 7.53
N MET A 246 6.76 -11.67 6.69
CA MET A 246 5.51 -12.43 6.60
C MET A 246 5.10 -13.05 7.94
N ALA A 247 6.06 -13.52 8.74
CA ALA A 247 5.78 -14.02 10.09
C ALA A 247 5.28 -12.93 11.02
N CYS A 248 5.91 -11.75 11.00
CA CYS A 248 5.44 -10.59 11.76
C CYS A 248 4.02 -10.19 11.35
N CYS A 249 3.73 -10.12 10.04
CA CYS A 249 2.40 -9.82 9.51
C CYS A 249 1.36 -10.89 9.86
N TYR A 250 1.77 -12.17 9.91
CA TYR A 250 0.86 -13.26 10.25
C TYR A 250 0.49 -13.25 11.74
N TYR A 251 1.48 -13.13 12.63
CA TYR A 251 1.26 -13.19 14.08
C TYR A 251 0.98 -11.82 14.74
N GLY A 252 1.09 -10.71 14.03
CA GLY A 252 0.92 -9.38 14.58
C GLY A 252 2.08 -8.92 15.47
N GLN A 253 3.31 -9.32 15.16
CA GLN A 253 4.52 -9.03 15.94
C GLN A 253 5.32 -7.90 15.32
N ASP A 254 5.86 -6.99 16.14
CA ASP A 254 6.70 -5.90 15.65
C ASP A 254 7.99 -6.43 15.00
N VAL A 255 8.47 -5.71 13.97
CA VAL A 255 9.71 -6.04 13.25
C VAL A 255 10.89 -5.44 14.00
N ASN A 256 11.87 -6.28 14.37
CA ASN A 256 13.03 -5.87 15.18
C ASN A 256 14.37 -6.40 14.67
N PHE A 257 14.49 -6.69 13.34
CA PHE A 257 15.67 -7.27 12.70
C PHE A 257 16.10 -6.50 11.44
#